data_37a39880207fd72f2420997779c45a5b
#
_entry.id   37a39880207fd72f2420997779c45a5b
#
_cell.length_a   1.000
_cell.length_b   1.000
_cell.length_c   1.000
_cell.angle_alpha   90.00
_cell.angle_beta   90.00
_cell.angle_gamma   90.00
#
_symmetry.space_group_name_H-M   'P 1'
#
loop_
_entity.id
_entity.type
_entity.pdbx_description
1 polymer ?
#
loop_
_entity_poly.entity_id
_entity_poly.type
_entity_poly.pdbx_seq_one_letter_code
_entity_poly.pdbx_strand_id
1 'polypeptide(L)'
;EMMKEQDFIAHVRVEEDAFRIQTVKEHSVGTATLSESFASVFGAAAWGKQNGWWHDMGKYTKNSFQPYIRNASGMAVEQKVVDKPDHSSAGAILAREKLPGYYPPLAYCIAGHHSGLLDWTSSGEANLSKRLSKTDCYQEMLKDAPEEMQEAVVSLNAPMIDDFQKEIHQWI
;
A
#
# COMPACT_ATOMS: atom_id res chain seq x y z
N GLU A 1 -11.48 -21.55 7.49
CA GLU A 1 -11.71 -20.63 8.62
C GLU A 1 -11.40 -19.21 8.17
N MET A 2 -12.27 -18.23 8.53
CA MET A 2 -12.02 -16.82 8.16
C MET A 2 -10.88 -16.28 9.03
N MET A 3 -9.83 -15.72 8.43
CA MET A 3 -8.78 -14.99 9.16
C MET A 3 -9.40 -13.76 9.83
N LYS A 4 -9.04 -13.52 11.08
CA LYS A 4 -9.40 -12.29 11.78
C LYS A 4 -8.40 -11.20 11.42
N GLU A 5 -8.77 -9.93 11.57
CA GLU A 5 -7.90 -8.79 11.28
C GLU A 5 -6.51 -8.90 11.93
N GLN A 6 -6.45 -9.35 13.17
CA GLN A 6 -5.22 -9.59 13.93
C GLN A 6 -4.32 -10.68 13.36
N ASP A 7 -4.82 -11.50 12.42
CA ASP A 7 -4.05 -12.59 11.81
C ASP A 7 -3.25 -12.11 10.58
N PHE A 8 -3.53 -10.91 10.07
CA PHE A 8 -2.81 -10.33 8.94
C PHE A 8 -1.53 -9.63 9.39
N ILE A 9 -0.40 -10.26 9.11
CA ILE A 9 0.94 -9.85 9.52
C ILE A 9 1.55 -8.90 8.49
N ALA A 10 2.02 -7.74 8.93
CA ALA A 10 2.81 -6.82 8.11
C ALA A 10 4.31 -7.09 8.23
N HIS A 11 4.78 -7.24 9.46
CA HIS A 11 6.18 -7.46 9.78
C HIS A 11 6.35 -8.45 10.92
N VAL A 12 7.45 -9.21 10.86
CA VAL A 12 7.88 -10.12 11.92
C VAL A 12 9.31 -9.79 12.30
N ARG A 13 9.56 -9.60 13.57
CA ARG A 13 10.90 -9.61 14.15
C ARG A 13 11.10 -10.93 14.87
N VAL A 14 12.09 -11.68 14.41
CA VAL A 14 12.47 -12.96 15.04
C VAL A 14 13.36 -12.63 16.24
N GLU A 15 12.99 -13.10 17.41
CA GLU A 15 13.74 -13.03 18.67
C GLU A 15 14.15 -14.45 19.08
N GLU A 16 15.03 -14.62 20.07
CA GLU A 16 15.63 -15.93 20.41
C GLU A 16 14.58 -17.02 20.65
N ASP A 17 13.49 -16.71 21.36
CA ASP A 17 12.44 -17.68 21.71
C ASP A 17 11.03 -17.26 21.28
N ALA A 18 10.88 -16.21 20.46
CA ALA A 18 9.58 -15.64 20.12
C ALA A 18 9.56 -14.90 18.78
N PHE A 19 8.34 -14.70 18.28
CA PHE A 19 8.08 -13.80 17.17
C PHE A 19 7.39 -12.54 17.67
N ARG A 20 7.99 -11.37 17.41
CA ARG A 20 7.31 -10.10 17.60
C ARG A 20 6.62 -9.71 16.31
N ILE A 21 5.31 -9.65 16.35
CA ILE A 21 4.45 -9.44 15.19
C ILE A 21 3.90 -8.01 15.22
N GLN A 22 3.91 -7.36 14.07
CA GLN A 22 3.15 -6.15 13.79
C GLN A 22 2.06 -6.50 12.78
N THR A 23 0.80 -6.23 13.09
CA THR A 23 -0.32 -6.45 12.17
C THR A 23 -0.33 -5.45 11.02
N VAL A 24 -1.01 -5.76 9.92
CA VAL A 24 -1.16 -4.84 8.78
C VAL A 24 -1.88 -3.57 9.22
N LYS A 25 -2.90 -3.68 10.07
CA LYS A 25 -3.62 -2.53 10.60
C LYS A 25 -2.72 -1.60 11.44
N GLU A 26 -2.01 -2.15 12.42
CA GLU A 26 -1.08 -1.37 13.25
C GLU A 26 -0.03 -0.66 12.40
N HIS A 27 0.52 -1.37 11.42
CA HIS A 27 1.50 -0.81 10.49
C HIS A 27 0.92 0.34 9.67
N SER A 28 -0.25 0.13 9.05
CA SER A 28 -0.91 1.14 8.22
C SER A 28 -1.31 2.38 9.01
N VAL A 29 -1.87 2.22 10.22
CA VAL A 29 -2.22 3.34 11.11
C VAL A 29 -0.98 4.12 11.53
N GLY A 30 0.08 3.43 11.95
CA GLY A 30 1.34 4.07 12.32
C GLY A 30 1.98 4.83 11.16
N THR A 31 2.03 4.22 9.98
CA THR A 31 2.55 4.84 8.75
C THR A 31 1.70 6.04 8.33
N ALA A 32 0.38 5.94 8.39
CA ALA A 32 -0.52 7.05 8.08
C ALA A 32 -0.28 8.26 8.99
N THR A 33 -0.12 8.02 10.30
CA THR A 33 0.17 9.08 11.28
C THR A 33 1.51 9.77 11.00
N LEU A 34 2.56 9.01 10.72
CA LEU A 34 3.88 9.56 10.40
C LEU A 34 3.86 10.32 9.07
N SER A 35 3.26 9.74 8.04
CA SER A 35 3.17 10.36 6.71
C SER A 35 2.34 11.63 6.72
N GLU A 36 1.24 11.68 7.50
CA GLU A 36 0.44 12.87 7.74
C GLU A 36 1.31 14.00 8.35
N SER A 37 2.07 13.66 9.39
CA SER A 37 2.96 14.61 10.06
C SER A 37 4.04 15.14 9.13
N PHE A 38 4.74 14.27 8.38
CA PHE A 38 5.78 14.69 7.44
C PHE A 38 5.22 15.54 6.29
N ALA A 39 4.09 15.14 5.72
CA ALA A 39 3.47 15.86 4.61
C ALA A 39 2.81 17.18 5.04
N SER A 40 2.52 17.37 6.33
CA SER A 40 1.98 18.62 6.84
C SER A 40 2.92 19.82 6.63
N VAL A 41 4.23 19.58 6.61
CA VAL A 41 5.26 20.61 6.42
C VAL A 41 5.11 21.36 5.09
N PHE A 42 4.59 20.67 4.05
CA PHE A 42 4.32 21.27 2.74
C PHE A 42 2.84 21.28 2.37
N GLY A 43 1.95 21.24 3.37
CA GLY A 43 0.51 21.38 3.19
C GLY A 43 -0.21 20.15 2.63
N ALA A 44 0.43 18.97 2.62
CA ALA A 44 -0.10 17.73 2.05
C ALA A 44 -0.47 16.67 3.09
N ALA A 45 -0.83 17.05 4.31
CA ALA A 45 -1.11 16.14 5.42
C ALA A 45 -2.11 15.03 5.05
N ALA A 46 -3.24 15.38 4.44
CA ALA A 46 -4.27 14.42 4.02
C ALA A 46 -3.75 13.42 2.98
N TRP A 47 -2.89 13.86 2.05
CA TRP A 47 -2.25 13.01 1.06
C TRP A 47 -1.28 12.02 1.69
N GLY A 48 -0.47 12.49 2.65
CA GLY A 48 0.43 11.64 3.41
C GLY A 48 -0.34 10.57 4.18
N LYS A 49 -1.41 10.96 4.87
CA LYS A 49 -2.29 10.04 5.60
C LYS A 49 -2.87 8.97 4.69
N GLN A 50 -3.44 9.36 3.55
CA GLN A 50 -4.04 8.42 2.60
C GLN A 50 -3.01 7.43 2.04
N ASN A 51 -1.81 7.90 1.71
CA ASN A 51 -0.71 7.03 1.28
C ASN A 51 -0.35 6.01 2.36
N GLY A 52 -0.19 6.44 3.61
CA GLY A 52 0.12 5.56 4.72
C GLY A 52 -0.94 4.49 4.98
N TRP A 53 -2.22 4.83 4.82
CA TRP A 53 -3.32 3.87 4.96
C TRP A 53 -3.26 2.75 3.92
N TRP A 54 -2.95 3.06 2.66
CA TRP A 54 -3.11 2.12 1.56
C TRP A 54 -1.82 1.55 0.98
N HIS A 55 -0.62 1.99 1.43
CA HIS A 55 0.63 1.54 0.82
C HIS A 55 0.83 0.03 0.85
N ASP A 56 0.37 -0.63 1.89
CA ASP A 56 0.56 -2.05 2.17
C ASP A 56 -0.74 -2.89 2.11
N MET A 57 -1.79 -2.40 1.44
CA MET A 57 -3.07 -3.12 1.32
C MET A 57 -2.92 -4.53 0.74
N GLY A 58 -1.97 -4.76 -0.16
CA GLY A 58 -1.70 -6.08 -0.71
C GLY A 58 -1.17 -7.09 0.31
N LYS A 59 -0.80 -6.67 1.52
CA LYS A 59 -0.48 -7.58 2.62
C LYS A 59 -1.72 -8.26 3.21
N TYR A 60 -2.93 -7.75 2.94
CA TYR A 60 -4.18 -8.42 3.26
C TYR A 60 -4.54 -9.55 2.28
N THR A 61 -3.57 -10.35 1.82
CA THR A 61 -3.80 -11.47 0.91
C THR A 61 -3.51 -12.79 1.61
N LYS A 62 -4.58 -13.54 1.91
CA LYS A 62 -4.53 -14.78 2.70
C LYS A 62 -3.70 -15.87 2.04
N ASN A 63 -3.79 -16.00 0.71
CA ASN A 63 -3.14 -17.08 -0.01
C ASN A 63 -1.80 -16.67 -0.66
N SER A 64 -1.47 -15.37 -0.65
CA SER A 64 -0.24 -14.85 -1.27
C SER A 64 0.73 -14.30 -0.22
N PHE A 65 0.47 -13.13 0.35
CA PHE A 65 1.43 -12.48 1.24
C PHE A 65 1.51 -13.15 2.62
N GLN A 66 0.39 -13.60 3.18
CA GLN A 66 0.38 -14.16 4.52
C GLN A 66 1.17 -15.48 4.66
N PRO A 67 1.08 -16.46 3.75
CA PRO A 67 1.96 -17.62 3.81
C PRO A 67 3.42 -17.28 3.49
N TYR A 68 3.68 -16.28 2.62
CA TYR A 68 5.04 -15.81 2.36
C TYR A 68 5.71 -15.25 3.61
N ILE A 69 5.08 -14.28 4.31
CA ILE A 69 5.72 -13.63 5.47
C ILE A 69 5.95 -14.61 6.62
N ARG A 70 5.03 -15.55 6.84
CA ARG A 70 5.19 -16.61 7.84
C ARG A 70 6.35 -17.53 7.49
N ASN A 71 6.40 -18.01 6.25
CA ASN A 71 7.49 -18.86 5.77
C ASN A 71 8.85 -18.15 5.85
N ALA A 72 8.94 -16.92 5.39
CA ALA A 72 10.17 -16.11 5.42
C ALA A 72 10.67 -15.85 6.85
N SER A 73 9.77 -15.84 7.83
CA SER A 73 10.09 -15.66 9.24
C SER A 73 10.35 -16.96 10.00
N GLY A 74 10.28 -18.12 9.32
CA GLY A 74 10.46 -19.44 9.96
C GLY A 74 9.25 -19.94 10.75
N MET A 75 8.09 -19.31 10.59
CA MET A 75 6.84 -19.77 11.18
C MET A 75 6.28 -20.96 10.40
N ALA A 76 5.53 -21.84 11.07
CA ALA A 76 4.86 -22.94 10.40
C ALA A 76 3.78 -22.46 9.43
N VAL A 77 3.77 -23.03 8.22
CA VAL A 77 2.79 -22.73 7.17
C VAL A 77 2.28 -24.02 6.52
N GLU A 78 0.99 -24.03 6.18
CA GLU A 78 0.40 -25.15 5.42
C GLU A 78 0.83 -25.13 3.95
N GLN A 79 0.86 -23.93 3.36
CA GLN A 79 1.30 -23.71 1.98
C GLN A 79 2.55 -22.84 1.95
N LYS A 80 3.62 -23.38 1.40
CA LYS A 80 4.90 -22.67 1.29
C LYS A 80 4.89 -21.73 0.07
N VAL A 81 5.01 -20.42 0.33
CA VAL A 81 5.23 -19.39 -0.68
C VAL A 81 6.65 -18.86 -0.48
N VAL A 82 7.50 -19.00 -1.48
CA VAL A 82 8.93 -18.65 -1.41
C VAL A 82 9.19 -17.26 -1.99
N ASP A 83 8.59 -16.98 -3.14
CA ASP A 83 8.76 -15.70 -3.82
C ASP A 83 7.92 -14.61 -3.16
N LYS A 84 8.53 -13.44 -2.95
CA LYS A 84 7.84 -12.29 -2.35
C LYS A 84 6.74 -11.80 -3.30
N PRO A 85 5.45 -11.88 -2.90
CA PRO A 85 4.36 -11.39 -3.72
C PRO A 85 4.38 -9.87 -3.87
N ASP A 86 3.82 -9.38 -4.98
CA ASP A 86 3.55 -7.96 -5.15
C ASP A 86 2.43 -7.53 -4.18
N HIS A 87 2.78 -6.68 -3.24
CA HIS A 87 1.85 -6.17 -2.22
C HIS A 87 1.60 -4.66 -2.33
N SER A 88 2.35 -3.97 -3.20
CA SER A 88 2.22 -2.53 -3.40
C SER A 88 1.22 -2.15 -4.50
N SER A 89 1.00 -3.02 -5.49
CA SER A 89 0.07 -2.73 -6.59
C SER A 89 -1.39 -2.68 -6.16
N ALA A 90 -1.81 -3.51 -5.20
CA ALA A 90 -3.21 -3.56 -4.76
C ALA A 90 -3.69 -2.24 -4.17
N GLY A 91 -2.89 -1.59 -3.32
CA GLY A 91 -3.22 -0.27 -2.77
C GLY A 91 -3.24 0.85 -3.82
N ALA A 92 -2.36 0.78 -4.82
CA ALA A 92 -2.36 1.74 -5.93
C ALA A 92 -3.61 1.60 -6.82
N ILE A 93 -4.06 0.37 -7.07
CA ILE A 93 -5.31 0.09 -7.78
C ILE A 93 -6.52 0.57 -6.96
N LEU A 94 -6.52 0.30 -5.64
CA LEU A 94 -7.56 0.79 -4.73
C LEU A 94 -7.67 2.32 -4.78
N ALA A 95 -6.54 3.04 -4.78
CA ALA A 95 -6.52 4.49 -4.92
C ALA A 95 -7.17 4.94 -6.24
N ARG A 96 -6.90 4.26 -7.35
CA ARG A 96 -7.51 4.56 -8.65
C ARG A 96 -9.03 4.36 -8.61
N GLU A 97 -9.50 3.27 -8.03
CA GLU A 97 -10.93 2.93 -7.99
C GLU A 97 -11.72 3.85 -7.05
N LYS A 98 -11.15 4.19 -5.88
CA LYS A 98 -11.83 5.01 -4.87
C LYS A 98 -11.68 6.52 -5.09
N LEU A 99 -10.60 6.96 -5.71
CA LEU A 99 -10.22 8.37 -5.88
C LEU A 99 -9.81 8.69 -7.32
N PRO A 100 -10.68 8.44 -8.34
CA PRO A 100 -10.30 8.52 -9.75
C PRO A 100 -9.75 9.89 -10.17
N GLY A 101 -10.17 10.99 -9.53
CA GLY A 101 -9.65 12.34 -9.79
C GLY A 101 -8.30 12.66 -9.13
N TYR A 102 -7.87 11.86 -8.15
CA TYR A 102 -6.70 12.15 -7.29
C TYR A 102 -5.67 11.02 -7.23
N TYR A 103 -5.95 9.87 -7.85
CA TYR A 103 -5.13 8.67 -7.69
C TYR A 103 -3.69 8.78 -8.20
N PRO A 104 -3.33 9.54 -9.26
CA PRO A 104 -1.99 9.43 -9.83
C PRO A 104 -0.87 9.67 -8.81
N PRO A 105 -0.84 10.75 -8.01
CA PRO A 105 0.19 10.93 -6.99
C PRO A 105 0.18 9.81 -5.93
N LEU A 106 -1.01 9.36 -5.50
CA LEU A 106 -1.15 8.26 -4.55
C LEU A 106 -0.59 6.96 -5.13
N ALA A 107 -0.97 6.63 -6.37
CA ALA A 107 -0.52 5.41 -7.03
C ALA A 107 1.00 5.38 -7.23
N TYR A 108 1.62 6.50 -7.59
CA TYR A 108 3.07 6.62 -7.68
C TYR A 108 3.77 6.34 -6.35
N CYS A 109 3.31 6.96 -5.27
CA CYS A 109 3.88 6.76 -3.94
C CYS A 109 3.64 5.33 -3.44
N ILE A 110 2.42 4.81 -3.58
CA ILE A 110 2.04 3.47 -3.11
C ILE A 110 2.77 2.39 -3.91
N ALA A 111 2.71 2.42 -5.23
CA ALA A 111 3.39 1.41 -6.05
C ALA A 111 4.91 1.49 -5.96
N GLY A 112 5.46 2.68 -5.70
CA GLY A 112 6.88 2.96 -5.67
C GLY A 112 7.57 2.80 -4.31
N HIS A 113 6.84 2.58 -3.21
CA HIS A 113 7.40 2.66 -1.85
C HIS A 113 8.57 1.68 -1.57
N HIS A 114 8.74 0.64 -2.37
CA HIS A 114 9.89 -0.28 -2.31
C HIS A 114 10.90 -0.09 -3.45
N SER A 115 10.53 0.57 -4.53
CA SER A 115 11.35 0.62 -5.75
C SER A 115 11.69 2.04 -6.23
N GLY A 116 11.19 3.06 -5.54
CA GLY A 116 11.25 4.45 -6.00
C GLY A 116 10.17 4.78 -7.04
N LEU A 117 10.16 6.02 -7.52
CA LEU A 117 9.18 6.47 -8.50
C LEU A 117 9.35 5.71 -9.82
N LEU A 118 8.24 5.15 -10.27
CA LEU A 118 8.14 4.41 -11.52
C LEU A 118 7.90 5.37 -12.68
N ASP A 119 8.33 5.02 -13.90
CA ASP A 119 7.81 5.69 -15.09
C ASP A 119 6.31 5.34 -15.24
N TRP A 120 5.55 6.24 -15.86
CA TRP A 120 4.16 5.92 -16.20
C TRP A 120 4.09 4.81 -17.24
N THR A 121 4.83 4.98 -18.32
CA THR A 121 4.98 3.99 -19.40
C THR A 121 6.45 3.89 -19.78
N SER A 122 7.00 2.69 -19.71
CA SER A 122 8.34 2.38 -20.20
C SER A 122 8.33 1.02 -20.89
N SER A 123 9.36 0.71 -21.65
CA SER A 123 9.52 -0.61 -22.29
C SER A 123 9.77 -1.73 -21.27
N GLY A 124 10.17 -1.39 -20.05
CA GLY A 124 10.42 -2.34 -18.96
C GLY A 124 9.17 -2.88 -18.28
N GLU A 125 9.34 -3.92 -17.45
CA GLU A 125 8.26 -4.50 -16.65
C GLU A 125 7.84 -3.62 -15.45
N ALA A 126 8.73 -2.74 -15.00
CA ALA A 126 8.56 -1.91 -13.82
C ALA A 126 8.02 -0.52 -14.18
N ASN A 127 6.80 -0.42 -14.68
CA ASN A 127 6.13 0.87 -14.86
C ASN A 127 4.76 0.90 -14.17
N LEU A 128 4.26 2.10 -13.89
CA LEU A 128 3.03 2.27 -13.11
C LEU A 128 1.81 1.70 -13.86
N SER A 129 1.72 1.89 -15.17
CA SER A 129 0.61 1.36 -15.97
C SER A 129 0.48 -0.16 -15.85
N LYS A 130 1.61 -0.88 -15.92
CA LYS A 130 1.64 -2.34 -15.70
C LYS A 130 1.29 -2.72 -14.26
N ARG A 131 1.76 -1.95 -13.28
CA ARG A 131 1.38 -2.17 -11.88
C ARG A 131 -0.13 -2.05 -11.68
N LEU A 132 -0.75 -1.03 -12.26
CA LEU A 132 -2.18 -0.80 -12.19
C LEU A 132 -3.03 -1.83 -12.99
N SER A 133 -2.43 -2.65 -13.83
CA SER A 133 -3.11 -3.74 -14.54
C SER A 133 -3.09 -5.09 -13.81
N LYS A 134 -2.40 -5.20 -12.67
CA LYS A 134 -2.29 -6.43 -11.86
C LYS A 134 -3.55 -6.67 -11.01
N THR A 135 -4.61 -7.11 -11.65
CA THR A 135 -5.93 -7.26 -11.00
C THR A 135 -6.01 -8.42 -10.01
N ASP A 136 -5.21 -9.47 -10.15
CA ASP A 136 -5.31 -10.67 -9.30
C ASP A 136 -5.01 -10.36 -7.82
N CYS A 137 -3.92 -9.67 -7.53
CA CYS A 137 -3.58 -9.24 -6.17
C CYS A 137 -4.62 -8.27 -5.59
N TYR A 138 -5.20 -7.42 -6.43
CA TYR A 138 -6.27 -6.51 -6.03
C TYR A 138 -7.56 -7.25 -5.68
N GLN A 139 -7.97 -8.23 -6.51
CA GLN A 139 -9.17 -9.04 -6.25
C GLN A 139 -9.04 -9.91 -4.99
N GLU A 140 -7.85 -10.46 -4.73
CA GLU A 140 -7.59 -11.19 -3.49
C GLU A 140 -7.67 -10.24 -2.28
N MET A 141 -7.02 -9.08 -2.36
CA MET A 141 -7.06 -8.07 -1.30
C MET A 141 -8.49 -7.62 -0.98
N LEU A 142 -9.34 -7.39 -1.99
CA LEU A 142 -10.74 -6.98 -1.77
C LEU A 142 -11.55 -8.01 -0.98
N LYS A 143 -11.24 -9.29 -1.12
CA LYS A 143 -11.92 -10.36 -0.38
C LYS A 143 -11.46 -10.46 1.07
N ASP A 144 -10.19 -10.20 1.31
CA ASP A 144 -9.52 -10.51 2.56
C ASP A 144 -9.34 -9.29 3.48
N ALA A 145 -9.18 -8.09 2.91
CA ALA A 145 -8.98 -6.87 3.68
C ALA A 145 -10.26 -6.44 4.40
N PRO A 146 -10.17 -5.95 5.65
CA PRO A 146 -11.31 -5.36 6.34
C PRO A 146 -11.93 -4.21 5.56
N GLU A 147 -13.27 -4.15 5.52
CA GLU A 147 -14.01 -3.10 4.82
C GLU A 147 -13.61 -1.70 5.30
N GLU A 148 -13.40 -1.53 6.60
CA GLU A 148 -12.95 -0.26 7.17
C GLU A 148 -11.62 0.23 6.59
N MET A 149 -10.71 -0.68 6.24
CA MET A 149 -9.43 -0.33 5.61
C MET A 149 -9.59 0.01 4.13
N GLN A 150 -10.51 -0.66 3.44
CA GLN A 150 -10.82 -0.39 2.04
C GLN A 150 -11.56 0.94 1.86
N GLU A 151 -12.44 1.29 2.80
CA GLU A 151 -13.25 2.52 2.78
C GLU A 151 -12.60 3.69 3.52
N ALA A 152 -11.39 3.54 4.04
CA ALA A 152 -10.65 4.58 4.75
C ALA A 152 -10.18 5.69 3.79
N VAL A 153 -11.11 6.54 3.38
CA VAL A 153 -10.85 7.68 2.49
C VAL A 153 -10.75 8.97 3.29
N VAL A 154 -9.62 9.66 3.15
CA VAL A 154 -9.42 11.00 3.71
C VAL A 154 -9.91 12.03 2.70
N SER A 155 -10.54 13.10 3.17
CA SER A 155 -10.91 14.23 2.31
C SER A 155 -9.65 14.93 1.79
N LEU A 156 -9.39 14.81 0.50
CA LEU A 156 -8.24 15.44 -0.16
C LEU A 156 -8.61 16.85 -0.63
N ASN A 157 -7.72 17.81 -0.37
CA ASN A 157 -7.93 19.20 -0.80
C ASN A 157 -7.58 19.35 -2.28
N ALA A 158 -8.59 19.66 -3.11
CA ALA A 158 -8.43 19.96 -4.54
C ALA A 158 -7.50 21.15 -4.85
N PRO A 159 -7.45 22.24 -4.07
CA PRO A 159 -6.65 23.43 -4.39
C PRO A 159 -5.15 23.16 -4.56
N MET A 160 -4.59 22.15 -3.90
CA MET A 160 -3.17 21.81 -4.05
C MET A 160 -2.79 21.30 -5.44
N ILE A 161 -3.71 20.61 -6.12
CA ILE A 161 -3.42 20.06 -7.46
C ILE A 161 -3.44 21.17 -8.51
N ASP A 162 -4.36 22.10 -8.43
CA ASP A 162 -4.44 23.22 -9.37
C ASP A 162 -3.22 24.15 -9.27
N ASP A 163 -2.76 24.42 -8.06
CA ASP A 163 -1.57 25.25 -7.86
C ASP A 163 -0.30 24.48 -8.25
N PHE A 164 -0.22 23.20 -7.96
CA PHE A 164 0.92 22.35 -8.34
C PHE A 164 1.06 22.22 -9.87
N GLN A 165 -0.04 22.07 -10.61
CA GLN A 165 0.01 22.05 -12.08
C GLN A 165 0.43 23.40 -12.65
N LYS A 166 -0.01 24.52 -12.08
CA LYS A 166 0.44 25.86 -12.48
C LYS A 166 1.91 26.09 -12.19
N GLU A 167 2.40 25.66 -11.03
CA GLU A 167 3.80 25.83 -10.64
C GLU A 167 4.74 24.96 -11.45
N ILE A 168 4.41 23.71 -11.74
CA ILE A 168 5.23 22.84 -12.60
C ILE A 168 5.44 23.47 -13.99
N HIS A 169 4.43 24.09 -14.58
CA HIS A 169 4.57 24.77 -15.87
C HIS A 169 5.48 26.00 -15.84
N GLN A 170 5.83 26.53 -14.66
CA GLN A 170 6.79 27.63 -14.52
C GLN A 170 8.24 27.13 -14.39
N TRP A 171 8.46 25.82 -14.15
CA TRP A 171 9.80 25.22 -13.96
C TRP A 171 10.28 24.37 -15.14
N ILE A 172 9.45 24.18 -16.18
CA ILE A 172 9.76 23.51 -17.43
C ILE A 172 9.83 24.54 -18.57
#